data_41da2ae9b0af9eab39e82bd5f2ee1192
#
_entry.id   41da2ae9b0af9eab39e82bd5f2ee1192
#
_cell.length_a   1.000
_cell.length_b   1.000
_cell.length_c   1.000
_cell.angle_alpha   90.00
_cell.angle_beta   90.00
_cell.angle_gamma   90.00
#
_symmetry.space_group_name_H-M   'P 1'
#
loop_
_entity.id
_entity.type
_entity.pdbx_description
1 polymer ?
#
loop_
_entity_poly.entity_id
_entity_poly.type
_entity_poly.pdbx_seq_one_letter_code
_entity_poly.pdbx_strand_id
1 'polypeptide(L)'
;MSRAIDNGRQWYRLFCVKGLGPKRLHMIYRVLGDSRVTVNELLQTDWPSFQLLLPKLGKPLFEAIQESNSIRMNPDYERLIDKDIKIIHLGHEHYPDILVQRMQYNAPPLLFCKGCLGLLKSDGLAIVGSRDASPKGLALASQFAAELALQGKNVISGYAKGVDTKAHLGALEEDGTTTIVLSSGILGFSRKQVFKDVRWEGNVLVVSQFHPSEKWSGRNAMIRNKLV
;
A
#
# COMPACT_ATOMS: atom_id res chain seq x y z
N MET A 1 -14.11 -16.84 17.24
CA MET A 1 -13.34 -16.10 16.20
C MET A 1 -14.07 -14.79 15.93
N SER A 2 -13.59 -13.69 16.51
CA SER A 2 -14.11 -12.35 16.26
C SER A 2 -13.84 -12.00 14.79
N ARG A 3 -14.90 -11.70 14.01
CA ARG A 3 -14.74 -11.04 12.70
C ARG A 3 -13.92 -9.77 12.94
N ALA A 4 -12.72 -9.73 12.45
CA ALA A 4 -11.95 -8.49 12.38
C ALA A 4 -12.84 -7.48 11.63
N ILE A 5 -13.34 -6.49 12.35
CA ILE A 5 -14.14 -5.41 11.75
C ILE A 5 -13.17 -4.72 10.80
N ASP A 6 -13.49 -4.71 9.51
CA ASP A 6 -12.72 -3.97 8.52
C ASP A 6 -12.78 -2.47 8.88
N ASN A 7 -11.74 -1.98 9.51
CA ASN A 7 -11.58 -0.59 9.90
C ASN A 7 -10.95 0.28 8.79
N GLY A 8 -10.86 -0.23 7.56
CA GLY A 8 -10.22 0.46 6.44
C GLY A 8 -10.78 1.85 6.18
N ARG A 9 -12.12 2.02 6.32
CA ARG A 9 -12.79 3.32 6.18
C ARG A 9 -12.32 4.33 7.22
N GLN A 10 -12.23 3.94 8.48
CA GLN A 10 -11.85 4.81 9.59
C GLN A 10 -10.36 5.18 9.51
N TRP A 11 -9.51 4.22 9.19
CA TRP A 11 -8.09 4.48 8.94
C TRP A 11 -7.88 5.39 7.72
N TYR A 12 -8.67 5.23 6.67
CA TYR A 12 -8.63 6.14 5.53
C TYR A 12 -9.04 7.57 5.90
N ARG A 13 -10.04 7.75 6.77
CA ARG A 13 -10.39 9.07 7.32
C ARG A 13 -9.18 9.72 8.00
N LEU A 14 -8.56 9.01 8.94
CA LEU A 14 -7.36 9.51 9.63
C LEU A 14 -6.22 9.82 8.65
N PHE A 15 -6.02 8.98 7.65
CA PHE A 15 -5.01 9.20 6.62
C PHE A 15 -5.21 10.48 5.82
N CYS A 16 -6.47 10.89 5.61
CA CYS A 16 -6.81 12.12 4.90
C CYS A 16 -6.74 13.38 5.77
N VAL A 17 -6.62 13.25 7.10
CA VAL A 17 -6.52 14.42 8.00
C VAL A 17 -5.20 15.13 7.81
N LYS A 18 -5.26 16.41 7.43
CA LYS A 18 -4.07 17.26 7.29
C LYS A 18 -3.30 17.31 8.62
N GLY A 19 -2.01 16.97 8.54
CA GLY A 19 -1.15 16.93 9.73
C GLY A 19 -0.99 15.53 10.34
N LEU A 20 -1.80 14.54 9.96
CA LEU A 20 -1.58 13.13 10.33
C LEU A 20 -0.67 12.41 9.31
N GLY A 21 0.62 12.74 9.33
CA GLY A 21 1.60 11.99 8.55
C GLY A 21 1.89 10.59 9.13
N PRO A 22 2.68 9.75 8.41
CA PRO A 22 2.94 8.35 8.79
C PRO A 22 3.34 8.16 10.25
N LYS A 23 4.26 8.96 10.79
CA LYS A 23 4.72 8.84 12.19
C LYS A 23 3.60 9.03 13.21
N ARG A 24 2.67 9.97 12.97
CA ARG A 24 1.53 10.21 13.86
C ARG A 24 0.49 9.09 13.75
N LEU A 25 0.26 8.57 12.56
CA LEU A 25 -0.61 7.41 12.36
C LEU A 25 -0.05 6.14 13.02
N HIS A 26 1.26 5.90 12.96
CA HIS A 26 1.90 4.83 13.73
C HIS A 26 1.75 5.03 15.24
N MET A 27 1.90 6.26 15.74
CA MET A 27 1.69 6.55 17.17
C MET A 27 0.25 6.25 17.58
N ILE A 28 -0.74 6.71 16.80
CA ILE A 28 -2.14 6.40 17.04
C ILE A 28 -2.35 4.89 17.06
N TYR A 29 -1.88 4.17 16.05
CA TYR A 29 -2.03 2.71 15.97
C TYR A 29 -1.50 2.01 17.23
N ARG A 30 -0.31 2.37 17.71
CA ARG A 30 0.28 1.79 18.92
C ARG A 30 -0.54 2.09 20.17
N VAL A 31 -0.91 3.35 20.37
CA VAL A 31 -1.70 3.76 21.54
C VAL A 31 -3.04 3.05 21.57
N LEU A 32 -3.73 2.92 20.43
CA LEU A 32 -4.97 2.18 20.34
C LEU A 32 -4.80 0.70 20.71
N GLY A 33 -3.72 0.07 20.24
CA GLY A 33 -3.38 -1.31 20.60
C GLY A 33 -3.10 -1.48 22.09
N ASP A 34 -2.29 -0.60 22.68
CA ASP A 34 -1.91 -0.64 24.08
C ASP A 34 -3.12 -0.38 25.02
N SER A 35 -4.00 0.54 24.66
CA SER A 35 -5.18 0.93 25.45
C SER A 35 -6.42 0.09 25.17
N ARG A 36 -6.39 -0.82 24.19
CA ARG A 36 -7.53 -1.60 23.69
C ARG A 36 -8.70 -0.75 23.22
N VAL A 37 -8.42 0.47 22.78
CA VAL A 37 -9.39 1.39 22.18
C VAL A 37 -9.42 1.16 20.68
N THR A 38 -10.59 1.08 20.09
CA THR A 38 -10.75 0.96 18.65
C THR A 38 -10.61 2.32 17.96
N VAL A 39 -10.32 2.31 16.66
CA VAL A 39 -10.28 3.54 15.86
C VAL A 39 -11.65 4.23 15.80
N ASN A 40 -12.76 3.47 15.89
CA ASN A 40 -14.11 4.02 15.96
C ASN A 40 -14.33 4.79 17.26
N GLU A 41 -13.93 4.24 18.39
CA GLU A 41 -14.02 4.91 19.70
C GLU A 41 -13.16 6.16 19.71
N LEU A 42 -11.95 6.13 19.14
CA LEU A 42 -11.11 7.32 19.00
C LEU A 42 -11.82 8.44 18.21
N LEU A 43 -12.51 8.09 17.11
CA LEU A 43 -13.22 9.06 16.28
C LEU A 43 -14.46 9.68 16.98
N GLN A 44 -14.93 9.06 18.05
CA GLN A 44 -16.10 9.51 18.83
C GLN A 44 -15.74 10.06 20.22
N THR A 45 -14.44 10.06 20.56
CA THR A 45 -13.98 10.48 21.89
C THR A 45 -14.09 12.00 22.07
N ASP A 46 -14.21 12.44 23.31
CA ASP A 46 -14.14 13.85 23.69
C ASP A 46 -12.68 14.33 23.85
N TRP A 47 -12.50 15.64 23.98
CA TRP A 47 -11.16 16.24 24.13
C TRP A 47 -10.41 15.74 25.38
N PRO A 48 -10.98 15.68 26.58
CA PRO A 48 -10.26 15.19 27.76
C PRO A 48 -9.76 13.76 27.58
N SER A 49 -10.60 12.85 27.07
CA SER A 49 -10.24 11.45 26.82
C SER A 49 -9.20 11.32 25.71
N PHE A 50 -9.34 12.11 24.63
CA PHE A 50 -8.35 12.17 23.56
C PHE A 50 -6.99 12.65 24.09
N GLN A 51 -6.95 13.71 24.90
CA GLN A 51 -5.73 14.25 25.48
C GLN A 51 -5.02 13.23 26.40
N LEU A 52 -5.80 12.44 27.12
CA LEU A 52 -5.26 11.37 27.97
C LEU A 52 -4.62 10.26 27.12
N LEU A 53 -5.28 9.85 26.03
CA LEU A 53 -4.79 8.80 25.12
C LEU A 53 -3.59 9.27 24.28
N LEU A 54 -3.66 10.49 23.77
CA LEU A 54 -2.73 11.03 22.76
C LEU A 54 -2.21 12.43 23.19
N PRO A 55 -1.51 12.52 24.33
CA PRO A 55 -1.12 13.82 24.90
C PRO A 55 -0.17 14.65 24.00
N LYS A 56 0.51 13.98 23.04
CA LYS A 56 1.40 14.64 22.08
C LYS A 56 0.66 15.24 20.88
N LEU A 57 -0.65 15.00 20.75
CA LEU A 57 -1.47 15.58 19.71
C LEU A 57 -2.29 16.72 20.30
N GLY A 58 -2.03 17.93 19.79
CA GLY A 58 -2.71 19.15 20.28
C GLY A 58 -4.17 19.25 19.84
N LYS A 59 -4.90 20.15 20.48
CA LYS A 59 -6.32 20.42 20.24
C LYS A 59 -6.68 20.68 18.75
N PRO A 60 -5.87 21.43 17.96
CA PRO A 60 -6.18 21.62 16.54
C PRO A 60 -6.23 20.32 15.73
N LEU A 61 -5.40 19.33 16.11
CA LEU A 61 -5.42 18.05 15.41
C LEU A 61 -6.61 17.17 15.85
N PHE A 62 -6.99 17.24 17.13
CA PHE A 62 -8.23 16.64 17.60
C PHE A 62 -9.44 17.20 16.85
N GLU A 63 -9.56 18.52 16.73
CA GLU A 63 -10.65 19.18 16.00
C GLU A 63 -10.69 18.73 14.53
N ALA A 64 -9.54 18.68 13.85
CA ALA A 64 -9.45 18.20 12.48
C ALA A 64 -9.87 16.71 12.34
N ILE A 65 -9.57 15.86 13.33
CA ILE A 65 -10.03 14.47 13.38
C ILE A 65 -11.56 14.43 13.55
N GLN A 66 -12.12 15.22 14.46
CA GLN A 66 -13.58 15.27 14.69
C GLN A 66 -14.31 15.80 13.45
N GLU A 67 -13.82 16.87 12.84
CA GLU A 67 -14.36 17.39 11.58
C GLU A 67 -14.38 16.32 10.50
N SER A 68 -13.31 15.53 10.36
CA SER A 68 -13.24 14.45 9.37
C SER A 68 -14.38 13.43 9.53
N ASN A 69 -14.92 13.27 10.74
CA ASN A 69 -16.00 12.35 11.02
C ASN A 69 -17.39 12.87 10.55
N SER A 70 -17.59 14.18 10.57
CA SER A 70 -18.82 14.85 10.13
C SER A 70 -18.86 15.16 8.63
N ILE A 71 -17.69 15.21 7.97
CA ILE A 71 -17.61 15.49 6.54
C ILE A 71 -17.93 14.22 5.73
N ARG A 72 -18.68 14.39 4.63
CA ARG A 72 -18.87 13.32 3.65
C ARG A 72 -17.50 12.77 3.23
N MET A 73 -17.40 11.45 3.11
CA MET A 73 -16.16 10.81 2.66
C MET A 73 -15.65 11.42 1.36
N ASN A 74 -14.32 11.57 1.29
CA ASN A 74 -13.65 11.99 0.07
C ASN A 74 -14.13 11.14 -1.13
N PRO A 75 -14.49 11.73 -2.28
CA PRO A 75 -14.91 11.01 -3.49
C PRO A 75 -13.95 9.87 -3.91
N ASP A 76 -12.67 9.97 -3.58
CA ASP A 76 -11.72 8.91 -3.84
C ASP A 76 -12.02 7.62 -3.06
N TYR A 77 -12.64 7.70 -1.87
CA TYR A 77 -13.04 6.51 -1.15
C TYR A 77 -14.10 5.70 -1.91
N GLU A 78 -15.13 6.36 -2.44
CA GLU A 78 -16.16 5.70 -3.25
C GLU A 78 -15.53 5.05 -4.49
N ARG A 79 -14.61 5.75 -5.16
CA ARG A 79 -13.87 5.22 -6.31
C ARG A 79 -12.98 4.02 -5.97
N LEU A 80 -12.42 3.96 -4.74
CA LEU A 80 -11.67 2.78 -4.29
C LEU A 80 -12.59 1.56 -4.20
N ILE A 81 -13.78 1.72 -3.61
CA ILE A 81 -14.76 0.65 -3.48
C ILE A 81 -15.24 0.18 -4.86
N ASP A 82 -15.64 1.11 -5.73
CA ASP A 82 -16.12 0.80 -7.09
C ASP A 82 -15.09 0.03 -7.93
N LYS A 83 -13.79 0.27 -7.71
CA LYS A 83 -12.68 -0.40 -8.38
C LYS A 83 -12.16 -1.65 -7.66
N ASP A 84 -12.84 -2.09 -6.61
CA ASP A 84 -12.43 -3.22 -5.74
C ASP A 84 -11.00 -3.04 -5.19
N ILE A 85 -10.63 -1.81 -4.79
CA ILE A 85 -9.36 -1.52 -4.17
C ILE A 85 -9.51 -1.63 -2.65
N LYS A 86 -8.74 -2.51 -2.05
CA LYS A 86 -8.73 -2.76 -0.61
C LYS A 86 -7.78 -1.79 0.10
N ILE A 87 -8.16 -1.38 1.31
CA ILE A 87 -7.36 -0.54 2.19
C ILE A 87 -6.79 -1.43 3.28
N ILE A 88 -5.49 -1.67 3.23
CA ILE A 88 -4.75 -2.51 4.17
C ILE A 88 -4.01 -1.59 5.14
N HIS A 89 -4.49 -1.48 6.36
CA HIS A 89 -3.91 -0.63 7.40
C HIS A 89 -2.97 -1.43 8.32
N LEU A 90 -2.18 -0.73 9.12
CA LEU A 90 -1.41 -1.34 10.22
C LEU A 90 -2.32 -2.24 11.07
N GLY A 91 -1.85 -3.46 11.36
CA GLY A 91 -2.62 -4.46 12.11
C GLY A 91 -3.73 -5.18 11.36
N HIS A 92 -3.93 -4.87 10.05
CA HIS A 92 -4.78 -5.69 9.20
C HIS A 92 -4.13 -7.06 8.95
N GLU A 93 -4.92 -8.14 8.87
CA GLU A 93 -4.41 -9.51 8.70
C GLU A 93 -3.48 -9.70 7.48
N HIS A 94 -3.72 -8.95 6.39
CA HIS A 94 -2.85 -8.96 5.20
C HIS A 94 -1.70 -7.96 5.26
N TYR A 95 -1.58 -7.12 6.31
CA TYR A 95 -0.48 -6.17 6.36
C TYR A 95 0.85 -6.92 6.54
N PRO A 96 1.88 -6.66 5.70
CA PRO A 96 3.16 -7.38 5.79
C PRO A 96 3.99 -6.86 6.97
N ASP A 97 4.10 -7.68 8.02
CA ASP A 97 4.81 -7.32 9.26
C ASP A 97 6.28 -6.96 9.01
N ILE A 98 6.88 -7.53 7.97
CA ILE A 98 8.26 -7.24 7.54
C ILE A 98 8.45 -5.73 7.25
N LEU A 99 7.43 -5.02 6.79
CA LEU A 99 7.53 -3.57 6.56
C LEU A 99 7.73 -2.82 7.87
N VAL A 100 6.99 -3.19 8.93
CA VAL A 100 7.17 -2.58 10.25
C VAL A 100 8.53 -2.94 10.83
N GLN A 101 8.96 -4.20 10.70
CA GLN A 101 10.25 -4.65 11.18
C GLN A 101 11.43 -3.91 10.52
N ARG A 102 11.36 -3.70 9.21
CA ARG A 102 12.45 -3.07 8.42
C ARG A 102 12.39 -1.54 8.41
N MET A 103 11.21 -0.97 8.30
CA MET A 103 11.01 0.47 8.11
C MET A 103 10.58 1.20 9.38
N GLN A 104 10.18 0.48 10.42
CA GLN A 104 9.70 1.04 11.69
C GLN A 104 8.61 2.11 11.46
N TYR A 105 8.76 3.30 12.03
CA TYR A 105 7.82 4.42 11.84
C TYR A 105 7.74 5.00 10.42
N ASN A 106 8.61 4.54 9.51
CA ASN A 106 8.57 4.92 8.11
C ASN A 106 7.76 3.93 7.25
N ALA A 107 7.33 2.80 7.82
CA ALA A 107 6.42 1.89 7.13
C ALA A 107 5.13 2.63 6.75
N PRO A 108 4.57 2.42 5.56
CA PRO A 108 3.34 3.09 5.17
C PRO A 108 2.19 2.67 6.10
N PRO A 109 1.48 3.60 6.75
CA PRO A 109 0.40 3.25 7.66
C PRO A 109 -0.79 2.60 6.96
N LEU A 110 -0.96 2.90 5.66
CA LEU A 110 -1.95 2.30 4.78
C LEU A 110 -1.29 1.86 3.47
N LEU A 111 -1.78 0.76 2.94
CA LEU A 111 -1.54 0.29 1.59
C LEU A 111 -2.86 0.20 0.85
N PHE A 112 -2.91 0.74 -0.36
CA PHE A 112 -4.03 0.59 -1.28
C PHE A 112 -3.70 -0.54 -2.25
N CYS A 113 -4.52 -1.60 -2.25
CA CYS A 113 -4.20 -2.85 -2.89
C CYS A 113 -5.30 -3.29 -3.84
N LYS A 114 -4.92 -3.76 -5.05
CA LYS A 114 -5.83 -4.34 -6.02
C LYS A 114 -5.27 -5.67 -6.54
N GLY A 115 -6.09 -6.71 -6.54
CA GLY A 115 -5.71 -8.06 -7.00
C GLY A 115 -5.45 -9.04 -5.86
N CYS A 116 -4.49 -9.92 -6.01
CA CYS A 116 -4.24 -11.04 -5.10
C CYS A 116 -3.57 -10.58 -3.78
N LEU A 117 -4.35 -10.32 -2.73
CA LEU A 117 -3.84 -9.84 -1.43
C LEU A 117 -2.87 -10.82 -0.75
N GLY A 118 -2.99 -12.11 -1.02
CA GLY A 118 -2.06 -13.12 -0.48
C GLY A 118 -0.60 -12.83 -0.81
N LEU A 119 -0.34 -12.13 -1.92
CA LEU A 119 1.00 -11.76 -2.35
C LEU A 119 1.68 -10.72 -1.44
N LEU A 120 0.94 -10.02 -0.57
CA LEU A 120 1.53 -9.14 0.44
C LEU A 120 2.42 -9.87 1.45
N LYS A 121 2.15 -11.14 1.70
CA LYS A 121 2.88 -11.98 2.66
C LYS A 121 3.59 -13.15 1.99
N SER A 122 3.58 -13.23 0.66
CA SER A 122 4.28 -14.27 -0.07
C SER A 122 5.79 -14.06 -0.05
N ASP A 123 6.52 -15.17 -0.14
CA ASP A 123 7.96 -15.12 -0.36
C ASP A 123 8.28 -14.61 -1.77
N GLY A 124 9.16 -13.64 -1.88
CA GLY A 124 9.44 -12.99 -3.15
C GLY A 124 10.77 -12.26 -3.19
N LEU A 125 11.17 -11.88 -4.41
CA LEU A 125 12.37 -11.09 -4.65
C LEU A 125 12.07 -9.85 -5.49
N ALA A 126 12.77 -8.76 -5.17
CA ALA A 126 12.70 -7.53 -5.93
C ALA A 126 13.65 -7.57 -7.13
N ILE A 127 13.13 -7.23 -8.32
CA ILE A 127 13.93 -6.99 -9.52
C ILE A 127 13.73 -5.53 -9.91
N VAL A 128 14.81 -4.74 -9.86
CA VAL A 128 14.81 -3.32 -10.19
C VAL A 128 15.98 -2.97 -11.11
N GLY A 129 15.81 -1.98 -11.98
CA GLY A 129 16.87 -1.59 -12.86
C GLY A 129 16.55 -0.39 -13.75
N SER A 130 17.39 -0.17 -14.76
CA SER A 130 17.31 0.96 -15.66
C SER A 130 16.02 0.97 -16.49
N ARG A 131 15.48 2.17 -16.72
CA ARG A 131 14.40 2.40 -17.69
C ARG A 131 14.86 2.24 -19.13
N ASP A 132 16.13 2.49 -19.39
CA ASP A 132 16.81 2.39 -20.67
C ASP A 132 17.95 1.37 -20.61
N ALA A 133 17.60 0.15 -20.17
CA ALA A 133 18.53 -0.97 -20.14
C ALA A 133 18.81 -1.50 -21.56
N SER A 134 19.99 -2.07 -21.77
CA SER A 134 20.36 -2.73 -23.02
C SER A 134 19.44 -3.94 -23.31
N PRO A 135 19.34 -4.38 -24.59
CA PRO A 135 18.56 -5.59 -24.91
C PRO A 135 18.98 -6.82 -24.08
N LYS A 136 20.28 -6.99 -23.83
CA LYS A 136 20.80 -8.05 -22.96
C LYS A 136 20.32 -7.89 -21.50
N GLY A 137 20.34 -6.67 -20.96
CA GLY A 137 19.84 -6.39 -19.61
C GLY A 137 18.33 -6.65 -19.46
N LEU A 138 17.55 -6.31 -20.48
CA LEU A 138 16.10 -6.60 -20.51
C LEU A 138 15.82 -8.10 -20.59
N ALA A 139 16.58 -8.85 -21.40
CA ALA A 139 16.46 -10.29 -21.50
C ALA A 139 16.83 -10.98 -20.18
N LEU A 140 17.91 -10.56 -19.52
CA LEU A 140 18.29 -11.08 -18.20
C LEU A 140 17.22 -10.83 -17.15
N ALA A 141 16.61 -9.64 -17.11
CA ALA A 141 15.56 -9.33 -16.15
C ALA A 141 14.32 -10.24 -16.35
N SER A 142 13.93 -10.50 -17.61
CA SER A 142 12.85 -11.42 -17.93
C SER A 142 13.19 -12.85 -17.53
N GLN A 143 14.39 -13.33 -17.85
CA GLN A 143 14.86 -14.68 -17.53
C GLN A 143 14.91 -14.93 -16.01
N PHE A 144 15.51 -13.99 -15.26
CA PHE A 144 15.54 -14.09 -13.80
C PHE A 144 14.14 -14.13 -13.18
N ALA A 145 13.23 -13.32 -13.71
CA ALA A 145 11.85 -13.30 -13.23
C ALA A 145 11.12 -14.62 -13.55
N ALA A 146 11.32 -15.19 -14.73
CA ALA A 146 10.80 -16.49 -15.12
C ALA A 146 11.31 -17.61 -14.19
N GLU A 147 12.62 -17.62 -13.91
CA GLU A 147 13.21 -18.60 -12.98
C GLU A 147 12.66 -18.48 -11.55
N LEU A 148 12.44 -17.27 -11.05
CA LEU A 148 11.81 -17.05 -9.76
C LEU A 148 10.36 -17.56 -9.76
N ALA A 149 9.62 -17.30 -10.82
CA ALA A 149 8.25 -17.77 -10.99
C ALA A 149 8.16 -19.31 -10.97
N LEU A 150 9.03 -20.00 -11.68
CA LEU A 150 9.13 -21.46 -11.67
C LEU A 150 9.47 -22.03 -10.29
N GLN A 151 10.16 -21.27 -9.45
CA GLN A 151 10.41 -21.61 -8.04
C GLN A 151 9.26 -21.23 -7.10
N GLY A 152 8.13 -20.75 -7.61
CA GLY A 152 6.99 -20.29 -6.82
C GLY A 152 7.23 -18.98 -6.06
N LYS A 153 8.25 -18.18 -6.44
CA LYS A 153 8.55 -16.90 -5.81
C LYS A 153 7.78 -15.76 -6.47
N ASN A 154 7.30 -14.84 -5.66
CA ASN A 154 6.66 -13.61 -6.13
C ASN A 154 7.72 -12.60 -6.62
N VAL A 155 7.57 -12.11 -7.85
CA VAL A 155 8.46 -11.07 -8.40
C VAL A 155 7.92 -9.69 -8.04
N ILE A 156 8.71 -8.89 -7.31
CA ILE A 156 8.31 -7.56 -6.84
C ILE A 156 9.04 -6.51 -7.66
N SER A 157 8.33 -5.54 -8.21
CA SER A 157 8.97 -4.44 -8.95
C SER A 157 8.09 -3.19 -9.04
N GLY A 158 8.62 -2.14 -9.70
CA GLY A 158 8.08 -0.79 -9.64
C GLY A 158 7.17 -0.34 -10.76
N TYR A 159 6.92 -1.14 -11.78
CA TYR A 159 6.11 -0.79 -12.95
C TYR A 159 6.68 0.33 -13.85
N ALA A 160 7.98 0.64 -13.77
CA ALA A 160 8.62 1.55 -14.71
C ALA A 160 8.81 0.89 -16.10
N LYS A 161 9.15 1.69 -17.12
CA LYS A 161 9.66 1.17 -18.40
C LYS A 161 10.98 0.42 -18.15
N GLY A 162 11.34 -0.50 -19.01
CA GLY A 162 12.62 -1.20 -18.97
C GLY A 162 12.59 -2.43 -18.06
N VAL A 163 13.55 -2.54 -17.16
CA VAL A 163 13.76 -3.73 -16.30
C VAL A 163 12.51 -4.11 -15.52
N ASP A 164 11.84 -3.14 -14.86
CA ASP A 164 10.64 -3.42 -14.06
C ASP A 164 9.53 -4.09 -14.89
N THR A 165 9.27 -3.54 -16.09
CA THR A 165 8.24 -4.10 -17.00
C THR A 165 8.62 -5.50 -17.47
N LYS A 166 9.90 -5.75 -17.76
CA LYS A 166 10.39 -7.07 -18.20
C LYS A 166 10.39 -8.09 -17.08
N ALA A 167 10.67 -7.69 -15.84
CA ALA A 167 10.57 -8.55 -14.67
C ALA A 167 9.13 -9.03 -14.45
N HIS A 168 8.16 -8.10 -14.46
CA HIS A 168 6.74 -8.49 -14.34
C HIS A 168 6.30 -9.43 -15.47
N LEU A 169 6.70 -9.12 -16.71
CA LEU A 169 6.33 -9.92 -17.87
C LEU A 169 6.92 -11.33 -17.79
N GLY A 170 8.23 -11.46 -17.51
CA GLY A 170 8.89 -12.74 -17.39
C GLY A 170 8.27 -13.66 -16.32
N ALA A 171 7.85 -13.10 -15.18
CA ALA A 171 7.13 -13.88 -14.17
C ALA A 171 5.76 -14.36 -14.66
N LEU A 172 5.01 -13.49 -15.34
CA LEU A 172 3.64 -13.80 -15.80
C LEU A 172 3.62 -14.71 -17.03
N GLU A 173 4.65 -14.72 -17.86
CA GLU A 173 4.82 -15.64 -19.00
C GLU A 173 4.96 -17.10 -18.54
N GLU A 174 5.49 -17.32 -17.32
CA GLU A 174 5.55 -18.63 -16.66
C GLU A 174 4.35 -18.91 -15.72
N ASP A 175 3.24 -18.22 -15.91
CA ASP A 175 2.05 -18.28 -15.04
C ASP A 175 2.35 -18.05 -13.54
N GLY A 176 3.47 -17.38 -13.25
CA GLY A 176 3.90 -17.02 -11.91
C GLY A 176 3.21 -15.78 -11.37
N THR A 177 3.66 -15.32 -10.21
CA THR A 177 3.04 -14.19 -9.49
C THR A 177 3.92 -12.96 -9.46
N THR A 178 3.29 -11.78 -9.45
CA THR A 178 4.03 -10.53 -9.34
C THR A 178 3.30 -9.45 -8.53
N THR A 179 4.10 -8.65 -7.80
CA THR A 179 3.62 -7.49 -7.06
C THR A 179 4.16 -6.21 -7.68
N ILE A 180 3.24 -5.38 -8.15
CA ILE A 180 3.52 -4.06 -8.73
C ILE A 180 3.42 -3.01 -7.64
N VAL A 181 4.53 -2.34 -7.32
CA VAL A 181 4.55 -1.25 -6.34
C VAL A 181 4.57 0.10 -7.08
N LEU A 182 3.49 0.88 -6.94
CA LEU A 182 3.31 2.14 -7.67
C LEU A 182 4.03 3.30 -6.99
N SER A 183 4.51 4.25 -7.80
CA SER A 183 5.03 5.55 -7.36
C SER A 183 4.02 6.70 -7.48
N SER A 184 2.74 6.35 -7.61
CA SER A 184 1.58 7.25 -7.66
C SER A 184 0.40 6.63 -6.95
N GLY A 185 -0.69 7.37 -6.81
CA GLY A 185 -1.95 6.84 -6.29
C GLY A 185 -2.53 5.75 -7.19
N ILE A 186 -3.17 4.78 -6.56
CA ILE A 186 -3.67 3.56 -7.23
C ILE A 186 -4.84 3.83 -8.19
N LEU A 187 -5.60 4.91 -8.00
CA LEU A 187 -6.72 5.26 -8.86
C LEU A 187 -6.29 5.64 -10.29
N GLY A 188 -5.03 6.04 -10.45
CA GLY A 188 -4.43 6.30 -11.76
C GLY A 188 -3.82 5.08 -12.44
N PHE A 189 -3.86 3.92 -11.81
CA PHE A 189 -3.29 2.70 -12.39
C PHE A 189 -4.09 2.23 -13.60
N SER A 190 -3.36 1.86 -14.66
CA SER A 190 -3.89 1.16 -15.82
C SER A 190 -2.91 0.05 -16.24
N ARG A 191 -3.48 -1.09 -16.67
CA ARG A 191 -2.69 -2.20 -17.21
C ARG A 191 -2.08 -1.78 -18.54
N LYS A 192 -0.75 -1.93 -18.68
CA LYS A 192 -0.05 -1.65 -19.94
C LYS A 192 -0.40 -2.69 -20.99
N GLN A 193 -0.44 -2.27 -22.26
CA GLN A 193 -0.76 -3.14 -23.40
C GLN A 193 0.18 -4.36 -23.51
N VAL A 194 1.43 -4.24 -23.07
CA VAL A 194 2.42 -5.33 -23.09
C VAL A 194 1.99 -6.56 -22.28
N PHE A 195 1.07 -6.40 -21.34
CA PHE A 195 0.57 -7.50 -20.50
C PHE A 195 -0.75 -8.12 -21.02
N LYS A 196 -1.20 -7.77 -22.23
CA LYS A 196 -2.51 -8.21 -22.74
C LYS A 196 -2.64 -9.74 -22.84
N ASP A 197 -1.57 -10.44 -23.17
CA ASP A 197 -1.53 -11.86 -23.50
C ASP A 197 -1.12 -12.75 -22.32
N VAL A 198 -0.91 -12.20 -21.13
CA VAL A 198 -0.56 -12.97 -19.93
C VAL A 198 -1.74 -13.05 -18.94
N ARG A 199 -1.77 -14.11 -18.15
CA ARG A 199 -2.76 -14.26 -17.09
C ARG A 199 -2.52 -13.20 -16.02
N TRP A 200 -3.53 -12.37 -15.78
CA TRP A 200 -3.46 -11.27 -14.83
C TRP A 200 -4.20 -11.57 -13.53
N GLU A 201 -5.41 -12.11 -13.65
CA GLU A 201 -6.30 -12.41 -12.54
C GLU A 201 -5.72 -13.54 -11.69
N GLY A 202 -5.61 -13.29 -10.38
CA GLY A 202 -5.03 -14.24 -9.42
C GLY A 202 -3.50 -14.17 -9.31
N ASN A 203 -2.79 -13.67 -10.33
CA ASN A 203 -1.33 -13.68 -10.39
C ASN A 203 -0.70 -12.30 -10.10
N VAL A 204 -1.51 -11.24 -10.05
CA VAL A 204 -0.98 -9.88 -9.87
C VAL A 204 -1.56 -9.22 -8.64
N LEU A 205 -0.69 -8.54 -7.90
CA LEU A 205 -1.04 -7.58 -6.87
C LEU A 205 -0.51 -6.20 -7.26
N VAL A 206 -1.35 -5.19 -7.21
CA VAL A 206 -0.97 -3.79 -7.38
C VAL A 206 -1.07 -3.08 -6.04
N VAL A 207 0.01 -2.42 -5.61
CA VAL A 207 0.12 -1.76 -4.30
C VAL A 207 0.53 -0.30 -4.48
N SER A 208 -0.10 0.59 -3.72
CA SER A 208 0.34 1.97 -3.54
C SER A 208 0.28 2.38 -2.07
N GLN A 209 1.25 3.19 -1.63
CA GLN A 209 1.27 3.80 -0.29
C GLN A 209 0.84 5.28 -0.32
N PHE A 210 0.56 5.82 -1.48
CA PHE A 210 0.25 7.24 -1.70
C PHE A 210 -1.25 7.49 -1.67
N HIS A 211 -1.64 8.76 -1.48
CA HIS A 211 -3.04 9.14 -1.61
C HIS A 211 -3.62 8.59 -2.93
N PRO A 212 -4.84 8.04 -2.94
CA PRO A 212 -5.38 7.31 -4.10
C PRO A 212 -5.30 8.04 -5.44
N SER A 213 -5.49 9.35 -5.44
CA SER A 213 -5.40 10.21 -6.64
C SER A 213 -4.04 10.92 -6.79
N GLU A 214 -3.04 10.59 -5.98
CA GLU A 214 -1.71 11.20 -6.05
C GLU A 214 -1.07 10.99 -7.41
N LYS A 215 -0.61 12.08 -8.03
CA LYS A 215 0.10 12.01 -9.31
C LYS A 215 1.54 11.51 -9.10
N TRP A 216 2.09 10.94 -10.15
CA TRP A 216 3.50 10.54 -10.16
C TRP A 216 4.43 11.74 -9.90
N SER A 217 5.47 11.52 -9.11
CA SER A 217 6.58 12.47 -8.94
C SER A 217 7.90 11.71 -8.73
N GLY A 218 9.02 12.35 -9.03
CA GLY A 218 10.36 11.81 -8.76
C GLY A 218 10.56 11.52 -7.27
N ARG A 219 10.03 12.39 -6.39
CA ARG A 219 10.02 12.20 -4.94
C ARG A 219 9.29 10.91 -4.54
N ASN A 220 8.11 10.69 -5.09
CA ASN A 220 7.31 9.49 -4.81
C ASN A 220 8.02 8.22 -5.31
N ALA A 221 8.71 8.29 -6.44
CA ALA A 221 9.52 7.18 -6.93
C ALA A 221 10.63 6.80 -5.93
N MET A 222 11.33 7.78 -5.36
CA MET A 222 12.36 7.54 -4.33
C MET A 222 11.78 6.97 -3.04
N ILE A 223 10.62 7.46 -2.60
CA ILE A 223 9.92 6.94 -1.41
C ILE A 223 9.48 5.49 -1.66
N ARG A 224 8.88 5.20 -2.82
CA ARG A 224 8.42 3.87 -3.21
C ARG A 224 9.54 2.83 -3.25
N ASN A 225 10.74 3.20 -3.67
CA ASN A 225 11.88 2.28 -3.74
C ASN A 225 12.26 1.64 -2.40
N LYS A 226 11.82 2.23 -1.29
CA LYS A 226 11.99 1.64 0.04
C LYS A 226 10.97 0.54 0.33
N LEU A 227 9.91 0.45 -0.46
CA LEU A 227 8.84 -0.53 -0.32
C LEU A 227 9.06 -1.76 -1.25
N VAL A 228 9.86 -1.59 -2.30
CA VAL A 228 10.31 -2.66 -3.19
C VAL A 228 11.54 -3.35 -2.59
#